data_5560ad8a83815463ad092cb78c4ebbdc
#
_entry.id   5560ad8a83815463ad092cb78c4ebbdc
#
_cell.length_a   1.000
_cell.length_b   1.000
_cell.length_c   1.000
_cell.angle_alpha   90.00
_cell.angle_beta   90.00
_cell.angle_gamma   90.00
#
_symmetry.space_group_name_H-M   'P 1'
#
loop_
_entity.id
_entity.type
_entity.pdbx_description
1 polymer ?
#
loop_
_entity_poly.entity_id
_entity_poly.type
_entity_poly.pdbx_seq_one_letter_code
_entity_poly.pdbx_strand_id
1 'polypeptide(L)'
;VRSRGLGDVYKRQGDIIGVFDPGIFSIGDTVCTPGNKFAYEGIPTFAPEHFARVRLLDSMKRKQFVKGVNQIAQEGAIQIFQEYMGGMEEIIVGVVGVLQFDVLKYRLENEYNVDIRLENLPYEHIRWIANKEEIDVEKLTGTSDMKKVKDMKGNPLLLFVNSWSVGMTLDRNENLQLEEFSKN
;
A
#
# COMPACT_ATOMS: atom_id res chain seq x y z
N VAL A 1 18.04 -3.81 22.50
CA VAL A 1 18.41 -2.39 22.29
C VAL A 1 18.76 -1.79 23.63
N ARG A 2 20.05 -1.48 23.85
CA ARG A 2 20.46 -0.74 25.07
C ARG A 2 20.06 0.72 24.89
N SER A 3 19.06 1.16 25.63
CA SER A 3 18.75 2.58 25.83
C SER A 3 19.96 3.26 26.49
N ARG A 4 20.66 4.13 25.77
CA ARG A 4 21.61 5.08 26.33
C ARG A 4 20.85 6.38 26.61
N GLY A 5 20.44 6.60 27.84
CA GLY A 5 19.87 7.88 28.21
C GLY A 5 19.20 7.88 29.56
N LEU A 6 19.79 8.60 30.51
CA LEU A 6 19.19 9.25 31.67
C LEU A 6 18.17 8.43 32.48
N GLY A 7 18.66 7.74 33.51
CA GLY A 7 17.88 7.29 34.67
C GLY A 7 16.94 6.11 34.36
N ASP A 8 16.76 5.25 35.33
CA ASP A 8 15.73 4.18 35.30
C ASP A 8 14.33 4.79 35.16
N VAL A 9 13.90 5.01 33.90
CA VAL A 9 12.53 5.41 33.63
C VAL A 9 11.68 4.14 33.72
N TYR A 10 10.95 4.01 34.82
CA TYR A 10 9.93 2.99 34.98
C TYR A 10 8.84 3.22 33.93
N LYS A 11 8.78 2.35 32.93
CA LYS A 11 7.73 2.34 31.92
C LYS A 11 6.52 1.61 32.49
N ARG A 12 5.37 2.27 32.43
CA ARG A 12 4.09 1.68 32.85
C ARG A 12 3.33 1.16 31.64
N GLN A 13 2.45 0.23 31.86
CA GLN A 13 1.52 -0.23 30.81
C GLN A 13 0.70 0.97 30.30
N GLY A 14 0.69 1.17 28.98
CA GLY A 14 0.04 2.30 28.32
C GLY A 14 0.96 3.50 28.04
N ASP A 15 2.24 3.45 28.44
CA ASP A 15 3.18 4.52 28.08
C ASP A 15 3.54 4.49 26.61
N ILE A 16 3.61 5.69 26.00
CA ILE A 16 4.12 5.88 24.65
C ILE A 16 5.63 6.07 24.73
N ILE A 17 6.37 5.30 23.96
CA ILE A 17 7.82 5.35 23.91
C ILE A 17 8.32 5.58 22.49
N GLY A 18 9.41 6.36 22.35
CA GLY A 18 10.15 6.46 21.11
C GLY A 18 11.18 5.34 21.02
N VAL A 19 11.28 4.69 19.87
CA VAL A 19 12.31 3.71 19.55
C VAL A 19 13.08 4.19 18.34
N PHE A 20 14.43 4.12 18.40
CA PHE A 20 15.23 4.38 17.21
C PHE A 20 15.03 3.22 16.22
N ASP A 21 14.60 3.56 15.01
CA ASP A 21 14.42 2.59 13.94
C ASP A 21 15.57 2.68 12.93
N PRO A 22 16.34 1.60 12.74
CA PRO A 22 17.32 1.51 11.67
C PRO A 22 16.71 1.20 10.28
N GLY A 23 15.40 1.31 10.12
CA GLY A 23 14.65 0.99 8.90
C GLY A 23 14.16 -0.45 8.82
N ILE A 24 13.90 -1.08 9.99
CA ILE A 24 13.45 -2.47 10.10
C ILE A 24 11.94 -2.53 10.43
N PHE A 25 11.45 -1.53 11.18
CA PHE A 25 10.07 -1.55 11.68
C PHE A 25 9.07 -1.00 10.67
N SER A 26 7.90 -1.61 10.67
CA SER A 26 6.73 -1.11 9.94
C SER A 26 5.63 -0.72 10.92
N ILE A 27 4.72 0.17 10.47
CA ILE A 27 3.54 0.53 11.27
C ILE A 27 2.71 -0.72 11.52
N GLY A 28 2.37 -0.97 12.78
CA GLY A 28 1.65 -2.17 13.22
C GLY A 28 2.54 -3.29 13.74
N ASP A 29 3.86 -3.19 13.61
CA ASP A 29 4.77 -4.21 14.14
C ASP A 29 4.74 -4.26 15.67
N THR A 30 4.80 -5.48 16.20
CA THR A 30 4.89 -5.73 17.63
C THR A 30 6.35 -5.96 18.04
N VAL A 31 6.85 -5.13 18.94
CA VAL A 31 8.20 -5.30 19.50
C VAL A 31 8.10 -6.06 20.82
N CYS A 32 8.73 -7.22 20.91
CA CYS A 32 8.71 -8.06 22.12
C CYS A 32 10.13 -8.47 22.54
N THR A 33 10.25 -8.96 23.77
CA THR A 33 11.51 -9.52 24.27
C THR A 33 11.84 -10.84 23.56
N PRO A 34 13.13 -11.15 23.34
CA PRO A 34 13.53 -12.43 22.75
C PRO A 34 12.94 -13.61 23.54
N GLY A 35 12.34 -14.56 22.82
CA GLY A 35 11.71 -15.75 23.41
C GLY A 35 10.19 -15.67 23.60
N ASN A 36 9.61 -14.49 23.69
CA ASN A 36 8.16 -14.28 23.68
C ASN A 36 7.69 -13.91 22.27
N LYS A 37 7.22 -14.91 21.52
CA LYS A 37 6.58 -14.67 20.22
C LYS A 37 5.12 -14.30 20.44
N PHE A 38 4.87 -13.01 20.55
CA PHE A 38 3.54 -12.44 20.65
C PHE A 38 3.41 -11.31 19.65
N ALA A 39 2.31 -11.26 18.93
CA ALA A 39 1.97 -10.16 18.04
C ALA A 39 0.55 -9.70 18.31
N TYR A 40 0.35 -8.39 18.41
CA TYR A 40 -0.98 -7.81 18.39
C TYR A 40 -1.58 -7.92 16.99
N GLU A 41 -2.91 -7.91 16.90
CA GLU A 41 -3.57 -7.72 15.63
C GLU A 41 -3.09 -6.43 14.98
N GLY A 42 -2.78 -6.48 13.68
CA GLY A 42 -2.27 -5.33 12.94
C GLY A 42 -3.27 -4.16 12.93
N ILE A 43 -2.77 -2.96 12.72
CA ILE A 43 -3.62 -1.78 12.56
C ILE A 43 -4.42 -1.95 11.26
N PRO A 44 -5.76 -1.84 11.29
CA PRO A 44 -6.56 -1.93 10.08
C PRO A 44 -6.13 -0.86 9.07
N THR A 45 -5.82 -1.28 7.86
CA THR A 45 -5.53 -0.37 6.76
C THR A 45 -6.83 -0.10 6.02
N PHE A 46 -7.25 1.17 5.94
CA PHE A 46 -8.42 1.54 5.17
C PHE A 46 -8.19 1.30 3.68
N ALA A 47 -9.20 0.77 3.01
CA ALA A 47 -9.17 0.64 1.57
C ALA A 47 -9.10 2.04 0.94
N PRO A 48 -8.23 2.25 -0.07
CA PRO A 48 -8.19 3.54 -0.77
C PRO A 48 -9.49 3.77 -1.55
N GLU A 49 -9.91 5.03 -1.59
CA GLU A 49 -11.10 5.50 -2.32
C GLU A 49 -10.74 6.30 -3.57
N HIS A 50 -9.51 6.81 -3.64
CA HIS A 50 -9.02 7.59 -4.76
C HIS A 50 -7.72 7.02 -5.29
N PHE A 51 -7.59 7.00 -6.61
CA PHE A 51 -6.44 6.41 -7.30
C PHE A 51 -5.85 7.37 -8.31
N ALA A 52 -4.52 7.44 -8.36
CA ALA A 52 -3.81 8.19 -9.38
C ALA A 52 -2.61 7.41 -9.88
N ARG A 53 -2.34 7.54 -11.17
CA ARG A 53 -1.08 7.10 -11.77
C ARG A 53 -0.02 8.15 -11.50
N VAL A 54 1.15 7.71 -11.03
CA VAL A 54 2.28 8.59 -10.78
C VAL A 54 3.27 8.47 -11.92
N ARG A 55 3.54 9.58 -12.59
CA ARG A 55 4.55 9.68 -13.63
C ARG A 55 5.73 10.49 -13.15
N LEU A 56 6.91 9.89 -13.22
CA LEU A 56 8.17 10.58 -12.97
C LEU A 56 8.50 11.47 -14.17
N LEU A 57 8.79 12.76 -13.95
CA LEU A 57 9.11 13.70 -15.00
C LEU A 57 10.56 13.59 -15.48
N ASP A 58 11.49 13.26 -14.57
CA ASP A 58 12.90 13.08 -14.86
C ASP A 58 13.33 11.63 -14.58
N SER A 59 13.54 10.86 -15.62
CA SER A 59 13.95 9.45 -15.53
C SER A 59 15.29 9.23 -14.80
N MET A 60 16.17 10.23 -14.76
CA MET A 60 17.45 10.15 -14.03
C MET A 60 17.25 10.10 -12.51
N LYS A 61 16.12 10.60 -12.01
CA LYS A 61 15.77 10.60 -10.59
C LYS A 61 15.01 9.35 -10.12
N ARG A 62 14.98 8.28 -10.95
CA ARG A 62 14.22 7.06 -10.65
C ARG A 62 14.56 6.42 -9.30
N LYS A 63 15.83 6.40 -8.91
CA LYS A 63 16.24 5.83 -7.61
C LYS A 63 15.67 6.61 -6.43
N GLN A 64 15.73 7.94 -6.50
CA GLN A 64 15.18 8.84 -5.49
C GLN A 64 13.66 8.71 -5.42
N PHE A 65 13.01 8.62 -6.58
CA PHE A 65 11.57 8.42 -6.70
C PHE A 65 11.11 7.13 -6.01
N VAL A 66 11.71 5.99 -6.37
CA VAL A 66 11.35 4.69 -5.77
C VAL A 66 11.60 4.71 -4.26
N LYS A 67 12.72 5.27 -3.80
CA LYS A 67 13.02 5.41 -2.37
C LYS A 67 11.97 6.26 -1.66
N GLY A 68 11.64 7.43 -2.20
CA GLY A 68 10.69 8.37 -1.59
C GLY A 68 9.29 7.80 -1.52
N VAL A 69 8.78 7.24 -2.63
CA VAL A 69 7.44 6.65 -2.67
C VAL A 69 7.31 5.48 -1.69
N ASN A 70 8.31 4.59 -1.63
CA ASN A 70 8.31 3.46 -0.71
C ASN A 70 8.32 3.92 0.75
N GLN A 71 9.12 4.93 1.09
CA GLN A 71 9.16 5.47 2.46
C GLN A 71 7.83 6.09 2.87
N ILE A 72 7.23 6.91 2.01
CA ILE A 72 5.94 7.54 2.27
C ILE A 72 4.83 6.49 2.42
N ALA A 73 4.90 5.38 1.66
CA ALA A 73 3.97 4.27 1.80
C ALA A 73 4.17 3.48 3.10
N GLN A 74 5.41 3.25 3.53
CA GLN A 74 5.71 2.60 4.82
C GLN A 74 5.18 3.40 6.01
N GLU A 75 5.13 4.71 5.90
CA GLU A 75 4.53 5.61 6.89
C GLU A 75 2.98 5.61 6.86
N GLY A 76 2.37 4.84 5.97
CA GLY A 76 0.92 4.68 5.88
C GLY A 76 0.18 5.85 5.24
N ALA A 77 0.90 6.84 4.69
CA ALA A 77 0.28 8.01 4.06
C ALA A 77 -0.37 7.69 2.72
N ILE A 78 0.13 6.69 2.01
CA ILE A 78 -0.35 6.23 0.70
C ILE A 78 -0.25 4.71 0.60
N GLN A 79 -0.99 4.12 -0.34
CA GLN A 79 -0.81 2.74 -0.75
C GLN A 79 -0.31 2.68 -2.20
N ILE A 80 0.61 1.75 -2.47
CA ILE A 80 1.23 1.61 -3.79
C ILE A 80 0.76 0.32 -4.44
N PHE A 81 0.36 0.44 -5.69
CA PHE A 81 -0.01 -0.67 -6.54
C PHE A 81 0.79 -0.64 -7.84
N GLN A 82 1.09 -1.80 -8.35
CA GLN A 82 1.75 -1.98 -9.64
C GLN A 82 0.83 -2.76 -10.57
N GLU A 83 0.91 -2.51 -11.85
CA GLU A 83 0.20 -3.32 -12.83
C GLU A 83 0.63 -4.78 -12.73
N TYR A 84 -0.31 -5.72 -12.74
CA TYR A 84 -0.03 -7.14 -12.46
C TYR A 84 0.98 -7.74 -13.44
N MET A 85 0.83 -7.44 -14.74
CA MET A 85 1.73 -7.86 -15.82
C MET A 85 2.77 -6.80 -16.17
N GLY A 86 2.71 -5.62 -15.58
CA GLY A 86 3.59 -4.49 -15.87
C GLY A 86 4.89 -4.53 -15.05
N GLY A 87 5.92 -3.89 -15.61
CA GLY A 87 7.14 -3.59 -14.85
C GLY A 87 6.90 -2.45 -13.84
N MET A 88 7.97 -2.10 -13.10
CA MET A 88 7.95 -0.98 -12.13
C MET A 88 7.80 0.42 -12.78
N GLU A 89 7.43 0.50 -14.03
CA GLU A 89 7.41 1.76 -14.77
C GLU A 89 6.15 2.59 -14.48
N GLU A 90 5.04 1.94 -14.16
CA GLU A 90 3.81 2.62 -13.81
C GLU A 90 3.38 2.27 -12.38
N ILE A 91 3.51 3.24 -11.49
CA ILE A 91 3.04 3.15 -10.11
C ILE A 91 1.65 3.78 -10.04
N ILE A 92 0.70 3.03 -9.47
CA ILE A 92 -0.60 3.54 -9.08
C ILE A 92 -0.57 3.77 -7.58
N VAL A 93 -0.97 4.96 -7.17
CA VAL A 93 -1.11 5.31 -5.75
C VAL A 93 -2.58 5.37 -5.41
N GLY A 94 -2.93 4.69 -4.31
CA GLY A 94 -4.25 4.76 -3.69
C GLY A 94 -4.19 5.53 -2.38
N VAL A 95 -5.20 6.37 -2.15
CA VAL A 95 -5.34 7.19 -0.94
C VAL A 95 -6.79 7.19 -0.46
N VAL A 96 -6.98 7.39 0.84
CA VAL A 96 -8.33 7.53 1.43
C VAL A 96 -8.90 8.93 1.16
N GLY A 97 -8.06 9.96 1.20
CA GLY A 97 -8.47 11.33 0.94
C GLY A 97 -7.59 12.03 -0.08
N VAL A 98 -8.19 12.83 -0.97
CA VAL A 98 -7.50 13.48 -2.10
C VAL A 98 -6.32 14.37 -1.69
N LEU A 99 -6.36 14.98 -0.50
CA LEU A 99 -5.27 15.82 0.01
C LEU A 99 -3.96 15.03 0.22
N GLN A 100 -4.02 13.71 0.37
CA GLN A 100 -2.83 12.87 0.48
C GLN A 100 -2.00 12.87 -0.82
N PHE A 101 -2.62 13.13 -1.97
CA PHE A 101 -1.87 13.33 -3.23
C PHE A 101 -1.01 14.60 -3.20
N ASP A 102 -1.52 15.68 -2.62
CA ASP A 102 -0.75 16.94 -2.47
C ASP A 102 0.42 16.72 -1.50
N VAL A 103 0.19 16.00 -0.41
CA VAL A 103 1.25 15.61 0.54
C VAL A 103 2.32 14.76 -0.15
N LEU A 104 1.93 13.76 -0.93
CA LEU A 104 2.87 12.93 -1.71
C LEU A 104 3.72 13.79 -2.63
N LYS A 105 3.09 14.66 -3.42
CA LYS A 105 3.78 15.54 -4.36
C LYS A 105 4.75 16.47 -3.63
N TYR A 106 4.28 17.16 -2.60
CA TYR A 106 5.10 18.06 -1.79
C TYR A 106 6.33 17.36 -1.20
N ARG A 107 6.15 16.18 -0.62
CA ARG A 107 7.25 15.42 -0.01
C ARG A 107 8.27 14.94 -1.03
N LEU A 108 7.80 14.42 -2.18
CA LEU A 108 8.71 14.00 -3.25
C LEU A 108 9.54 15.16 -3.79
N GLU A 109 8.94 16.33 -3.97
CA GLU A 109 9.63 17.54 -4.43
C GLU A 109 10.65 18.03 -3.39
N ASN A 110 10.25 18.15 -2.12
CA ASN A 110 11.06 18.85 -1.11
C ASN A 110 12.04 17.94 -0.35
N GLU A 111 11.70 16.66 -0.13
CA GLU A 111 12.55 15.74 0.61
C GLU A 111 13.44 14.89 -0.30
N TYR A 112 12.97 14.58 -1.52
CA TYR A 112 13.67 13.69 -2.46
C TYR A 112 14.15 14.38 -3.72
N ASN A 113 13.80 15.66 -3.91
CA ASN A 113 14.10 16.45 -5.11
C ASN A 113 13.59 15.77 -6.39
N VAL A 114 12.35 15.27 -6.36
CA VAL A 114 11.72 14.51 -7.44
C VAL A 114 10.42 15.19 -7.85
N ASP A 115 10.33 15.57 -9.12
CA ASP A 115 9.11 16.12 -9.72
C ASP A 115 8.26 15.02 -10.32
N ILE A 116 6.99 15.02 -10.00
CA ILE A 116 6.02 14.04 -10.48
C ILE A 116 4.80 14.71 -11.11
N ARG A 117 4.13 13.96 -11.97
CA ARG A 117 2.78 14.26 -12.46
C ARG A 117 1.82 13.19 -11.96
N LEU A 118 0.70 13.63 -11.42
CA LEU A 118 -0.40 12.77 -11.00
C LEU A 118 -1.50 12.80 -12.07
N GLU A 119 -1.95 11.62 -12.48
CA GLU A 119 -3.07 11.43 -13.40
C GLU A 119 -4.16 10.66 -12.65
N ASN A 120 -5.26 11.31 -12.34
CA ASN A 120 -6.37 10.68 -11.62
C ASN A 120 -6.94 9.51 -12.44
N LEU A 121 -7.22 8.42 -11.77
CA LEU A 121 -7.83 7.22 -12.33
C LEU A 121 -9.28 7.10 -11.85
N PRO A 122 -10.18 6.56 -12.68
CA PRO A 122 -11.61 6.53 -12.38
C PRO A 122 -12.04 5.36 -11.46
N TYR A 123 -11.11 4.79 -10.72
CA TYR A 123 -11.42 3.66 -9.83
C TYR A 123 -11.97 4.16 -8.50
N GLU A 124 -13.03 3.48 -8.03
CA GLU A 124 -13.67 3.76 -6.75
C GLU A 124 -13.67 2.54 -5.82
N HIS A 125 -13.42 1.35 -6.36
CA HIS A 125 -13.42 0.11 -5.59
C HIS A 125 -12.14 -0.67 -5.81
N ILE A 126 -11.59 -1.18 -4.71
CA ILE A 126 -10.48 -2.12 -4.69
C ILE A 126 -10.95 -3.43 -4.04
N ARG A 127 -10.51 -4.57 -4.58
CA ARG A 127 -10.81 -5.89 -4.03
C ARG A 127 -9.58 -6.77 -4.05
N TRP A 128 -9.32 -7.43 -2.94
CA TRP A 128 -8.27 -8.43 -2.80
C TRP A 128 -8.77 -9.79 -3.26
N ILE A 129 -7.94 -10.55 -3.94
CA ILE A 129 -8.25 -11.93 -4.33
C ILE A 129 -7.91 -12.83 -3.16
N ALA A 130 -8.93 -13.37 -2.48
CA ALA A 130 -8.77 -14.17 -1.27
C ALA A 130 -8.14 -15.54 -1.56
N ASN A 131 -8.52 -16.16 -2.66
CA ASN A 131 -8.08 -17.48 -3.08
C ASN A 131 -7.04 -17.44 -4.22
N LYS A 132 -6.06 -16.55 -4.11
CA LYS A 132 -5.05 -16.28 -5.13
C LYS A 132 -4.23 -17.50 -5.58
N GLU A 133 -4.14 -18.53 -4.75
CA GLU A 133 -3.39 -19.77 -5.05
C GLU A 133 -4.19 -20.74 -5.95
N GLU A 134 -5.52 -20.58 -5.99
CA GLU A 134 -6.43 -21.41 -6.77
C GLU A 134 -6.82 -20.78 -8.10
N ILE A 135 -6.54 -19.49 -8.28
CA ILE A 135 -7.01 -18.68 -9.41
C ILE A 135 -5.83 -18.20 -10.25
N ASP A 136 -5.91 -18.42 -11.55
CA ASP A 136 -5.03 -17.78 -12.51
C ASP A 136 -5.49 -16.34 -12.77
N VAL A 137 -4.85 -15.39 -12.10
CA VAL A 137 -5.18 -13.97 -12.17
C VAL A 137 -5.10 -13.41 -13.58
N GLU A 138 -4.22 -13.97 -14.42
CA GLU A 138 -4.07 -13.52 -15.81
C GLU A 138 -5.31 -13.84 -16.65
N LYS A 139 -5.95 -14.97 -16.37
CA LYS A 139 -7.14 -15.44 -17.09
C LYS A 139 -8.46 -14.86 -16.59
N LEU A 140 -8.44 -14.13 -15.46
CA LEU A 140 -9.66 -13.50 -14.96
C LEU A 140 -10.28 -12.60 -16.02
N THR A 141 -11.58 -12.79 -16.23
CA THR A 141 -12.38 -11.98 -17.16
C THR A 141 -13.26 -11.01 -16.37
N GLY A 142 -13.26 -9.77 -16.78
CA GLY A 142 -14.03 -8.70 -16.15
C GLY A 142 -14.59 -7.72 -17.17
N THR A 143 -14.94 -6.53 -16.70
CA THR A 143 -15.28 -5.40 -17.55
C THR A 143 -14.00 -4.81 -18.17
N SER A 144 -14.14 -4.10 -19.28
CA SER A 144 -12.98 -3.50 -20.00
C SER A 144 -12.21 -2.47 -19.18
N ASP A 145 -12.84 -1.92 -18.17
CA ASP A 145 -12.33 -0.92 -17.23
C ASP A 145 -11.75 -1.52 -15.94
N MET A 146 -11.90 -2.84 -15.72
CA MET A 146 -11.25 -3.53 -14.61
C MET A 146 -9.74 -3.55 -14.80
N LYS A 147 -8.98 -3.23 -13.74
CA LYS A 147 -7.52 -3.29 -13.78
C LYS A 147 -6.98 -4.30 -12.78
N LYS A 148 -6.09 -5.17 -13.24
CA LYS A 148 -5.37 -6.14 -12.41
C LYS A 148 -4.09 -5.49 -11.91
N VAL A 149 -3.92 -5.45 -10.60
CA VAL A 149 -2.76 -4.85 -9.93
C VAL A 149 -2.24 -5.78 -8.84
N LYS A 150 -1.06 -5.48 -8.33
CA LYS A 150 -0.47 -6.12 -7.15
C LYS A 150 -0.01 -5.06 -6.17
N ASP A 151 -0.10 -5.37 -4.88
CA ASP A 151 0.46 -4.54 -3.82
C ASP A 151 1.99 -4.72 -3.70
N MET A 152 2.60 -4.01 -2.74
CA MET A 152 4.04 -4.11 -2.48
C MET A 152 4.47 -5.49 -1.95
N LYS A 153 3.55 -6.28 -1.40
CA LYS A 153 3.80 -7.66 -0.94
C LYS A 153 3.65 -8.68 -2.08
N GLY A 154 3.19 -8.23 -3.27
CA GLY A 154 2.93 -9.07 -4.43
C GLY A 154 1.54 -9.72 -4.43
N ASN A 155 0.65 -9.34 -3.52
CA ASN A 155 -0.72 -9.85 -3.52
C ASN A 155 -1.50 -9.28 -4.70
N PRO A 156 -2.23 -10.10 -5.45
CA PRO A 156 -3.05 -9.64 -6.56
C PRO A 156 -4.34 -8.98 -6.07
N LEU A 157 -4.70 -7.89 -6.74
CA LEU A 157 -5.89 -7.10 -6.48
C LEU A 157 -6.55 -6.68 -7.79
N LEU A 158 -7.82 -6.33 -7.68
CA LEU A 158 -8.60 -5.79 -8.79
C LEU A 158 -9.10 -4.39 -8.45
N LEU A 159 -8.94 -3.46 -9.38
CA LEU A 159 -9.51 -2.13 -9.31
C LEU A 159 -10.74 -2.06 -10.22
N PHE A 160 -11.81 -1.44 -9.73
CA PHE A 160 -13.08 -1.30 -10.43
C PHE A 160 -13.58 0.14 -10.39
N VAL A 161 -14.22 0.56 -11.46
CA VAL A 161 -14.82 1.90 -11.57
C VAL A 161 -16.11 2.02 -10.75
N ASN A 162 -16.85 0.91 -10.59
CA ASN A 162 -18.12 0.91 -9.86
C ASN A 162 -18.45 -0.49 -9.32
N SER A 163 -19.48 -0.58 -8.46
CA SER A 163 -19.92 -1.83 -7.85
C SER A 163 -20.51 -2.84 -8.85
N TRP A 164 -21.10 -2.37 -9.96
CA TRP A 164 -21.61 -3.25 -11.01
C TRP A 164 -20.47 -4.04 -11.66
N SER A 165 -19.34 -3.41 -11.93
CA SER A 165 -18.15 -4.07 -12.47
C SER A 165 -17.62 -5.18 -11.56
N VAL A 166 -17.74 -5.01 -10.23
CA VAL A 166 -17.40 -6.06 -9.25
C VAL A 166 -18.32 -7.26 -9.43
N GLY A 167 -19.65 -7.06 -9.45
CA GLY A 167 -20.63 -8.13 -9.64
C GLY A 167 -20.42 -8.88 -10.95
N MET A 168 -20.25 -8.17 -12.06
CA MET A 168 -19.98 -8.76 -13.37
C MET A 168 -18.71 -9.62 -13.41
N THR A 169 -17.71 -9.23 -12.65
CA THR A 169 -16.45 -10.01 -12.58
C THR A 169 -16.65 -11.28 -11.79
N LEU A 170 -17.41 -11.25 -10.70
CA LEU A 170 -17.75 -12.43 -9.93
C LEU A 170 -18.61 -13.41 -10.76
N ASP A 171 -19.61 -12.91 -11.48
CA ASP A 171 -20.49 -13.74 -12.34
C ASP A 171 -19.72 -14.44 -13.47
N ARG A 172 -18.64 -13.85 -13.96
CA ARG A 172 -17.82 -14.41 -15.04
C ARG A 172 -16.73 -15.37 -14.58
N ASN A 173 -16.45 -15.43 -13.27
CA ASN A 173 -15.37 -16.25 -12.70
C ASN A 173 -15.91 -17.03 -11.49
N GLU A 174 -16.46 -18.22 -11.74
CA GLU A 174 -17.22 -19.03 -10.76
C GLU A 174 -16.51 -19.30 -9.43
N ASN A 175 -15.19 -19.35 -9.40
CA ASN A 175 -14.43 -19.67 -8.18
C ASN A 175 -13.72 -18.44 -7.57
N LEU A 176 -13.93 -17.23 -8.11
CA LEU A 176 -13.28 -16.03 -7.63
C LEU A 176 -13.86 -15.57 -6.30
N GLN A 177 -13.01 -15.39 -5.30
CA GLN A 177 -13.37 -14.82 -4.01
C GLN A 177 -12.69 -13.47 -3.83
N LEU A 178 -13.51 -12.43 -3.64
CA LEU A 178 -13.06 -11.06 -3.46
C LEU A 178 -13.35 -10.58 -2.04
N GLU A 179 -12.37 -9.91 -1.44
CA GLU A 179 -12.46 -9.28 -0.11
C GLU A 179 -12.22 -7.77 -0.20
N GLU A 180 -12.83 -7.03 0.71
CA GLU A 180 -12.68 -5.57 0.79
C GLU A 180 -11.42 -5.14 1.53
N PHE A 181 -10.83 -6.04 2.31
CA PHE A 181 -9.66 -5.77 3.13
C PHE A 181 -8.60 -6.84 2.90
N SER A 182 -7.33 -6.45 3.00
CA SER A 182 -6.23 -7.41 3.03
C SER A 182 -6.29 -8.19 4.35
N LYS A 183 -6.39 -9.51 4.29
CA LYS A 183 -6.03 -10.36 5.43
C LYS A 183 -4.51 -10.44 5.48
N ASN A 184 -3.91 -9.88 6.54
CA ASN A 184 -2.48 -9.97 6.82
C ASN A 184 -2.06 -11.42 7.10
#